data_45f39dedad6bf8419209e3723fedf3d0
#
_entry.id   45f39dedad6bf8419209e3723fedf3d0
#
_cell.length_a   1.000
_cell.length_b   1.000
_cell.length_c   1.000
_cell.angle_alpha   90.00
_cell.angle_beta   90.00
_cell.angle_gamma   90.00
#
_symmetry.space_group_name_H-M   'P 1'
#
loop_
_entity.id
_entity.type
_entity.pdbx_description
1 polymer ?
#
loop_
_entity_poly.entity_id
_entity_poly.type
_entity_poly.pdbx_seq_one_letter_code
_entity_poly.pdbx_strand_id
1 'polypeptide(L)'
;WPVSLCPDLTTGKALVNLENYFRLYWNGNPKEAVWKIEPKAGMTGTVDFLPGYEADKEYPQVYLQAGATYEVSLTLKGASVGGVLCGDPSKLTIHKELKIDDPAITDNIVPTPAPVGDNISICDGETVSFENHSSGEGLEHFWTVKPITTELYDPAWNVEYLAGSPTSAGPRIRFNGYGDFEVTDSLSVPCNSKRISFRVHVRKDPTIFLADFPTEICPRDVLNTELCIFYEWYNHVPEAHWEFTPDRVDFVDGTSSDSPEPKIHFQESGKYTYKVTLPEVGCPEKDEHGGILTRKELTGELKVRISGLDVTVKEKDNRDEVCEGGMLIFTNSAS
;
A
#
# COMPACT_ATOMS: atom_id res chain seq x y z
N TRP A 1 -11.81 38.13 -14.99
CA TRP A 1 -11.58 38.72 -13.69
C TRP A 1 -12.56 38.19 -12.67
N PRO A 2 -12.19 37.68 -11.46
CA PRO A 2 -10.91 37.87 -10.77
C PRO A 2 -9.77 37.10 -11.44
N VAL A 3 -8.57 37.62 -11.33
CA VAL A 3 -7.34 36.93 -11.75
C VAL A 3 -6.72 36.31 -10.51
N SER A 4 -6.45 35.02 -10.59
CA SER A 4 -5.69 34.30 -9.57
C SER A 4 -4.26 34.14 -10.06
N LEU A 5 -3.28 34.42 -9.21
CA LEU A 5 -1.87 34.36 -9.51
C LEU A 5 -1.12 33.45 -8.54
N CYS A 6 -0.15 32.74 -9.08
CA CYS A 6 0.75 31.92 -8.29
C CYS A 6 1.90 32.73 -7.71
N PRO A 7 2.20 32.57 -6.42
CA PRO A 7 3.40 33.12 -5.83
C PRO A 7 4.63 32.28 -6.21
N ASP A 8 5.80 32.87 -6.07
CA ASP A 8 7.04 32.12 -6.00
C ASP A 8 7.06 31.27 -4.73
N LEU A 9 7.32 29.97 -4.87
CA LEU A 9 7.25 28.99 -3.77
C LEU A 9 8.33 29.21 -2.69
N THR A 10 9.42 29.91 -3.05
CA THR A 10 10.53 30.18 -2.13
C THR A 10 10.25 31.39 -1.25
N THR A 11 9.68 32.44 -1.87
CA THR A 11 9.44 33.73 -1.19
C THR A 11 8.03 33.86 -0.61
N GLY A 12 7.09 33.03 -1.09
CA GLY A 12 5.68 33.12 -0.75
C GLY A 12 5.02 34.41 -1.28
N LYS A 13 5.61 35.08 -2.28
CA LYS A 13 5.13 36.33 -2.84
C LYS A 13 5.01 36.23 -4.36
N ALA A 14 3.99 36.86 -4.92
CA ALA A 14 3.86 37.02 -6.35
C ALA A 14 4.35 38.40 -6.78
N LEU A 15 5.20 38.44 -7.81
CA LEU A 15 5.54 39.71 -8.47
C LEU A 15 4.44 40.05 -9.50
N VAL A 16 3.77 41.14 -9.27
CA VAL A 16 2.68 41.66 -10.11
C VAL A 16 3.13 42.90 -10.83
N ASN A 17 3.20 42.84 -12.18
CA ASN A 17 3.30 44.01 -13.02
C ASN A 17 1.88 44.41 -13.44
N LEU A 18 1.43 45.56 -12.97
CA LEU A 18 0.05 46.02 -13.21
C LEU A 18 -0.24 46.32 -14.68
N GLU A 19 0.75 46.56 -15.52
CA GLU A 19 0.60 46.69 -16.97
C GLU A 19 -0.06 45.46 -17.59
N ASN A 20 0.24 44.26 -17.08
CA ASN A 20 -0.30 43.00 -17.60
C ASN A 20 -1.81 42.83 -17.33
N TYR A 21 -2.34 43.55 -16.35
CA TYR A 21 -3.72 43.39 -15.88
C TYR A 21 -4.59 44.61 -16.13
N PHE A 22 -3.97 45.78 -16.35
CA PHE A 22 -4.66 47.04 -16.59
C PHE A 22 -4.12 47.66 -17.86
N ARG A 23 -4.88 47.61 -18.94
CA ARG A 23 -4.58 48.43 -20.14
C ARG A 23 -5.29 49.74 -20.03
N LEU A 24 -4.51 50.79 -19.91
CA LEU A 24 -5.02 52.15 -19.83
C LEU A 24 -5.04 52.74 -21.24
N TYR A 25 -6.24 52.93 -21.79
CA TYR A 25 -6.40 53.66 -23.07
C TYR A 25 -6.77 55.12 -22.73
N TRP A 26 -5.80 56.00 -22.93
CA TRP A 26 -5.99 57.41 -22.66
C TRP A 26 -6.33 58.17 -23.95
N ASN A 27 -7.46 58.92 -23.92
CA ASN A 27 -7.70 59.98 -24.87
C ASN A 27 -7.40 61.35 -24.25
N GLY A 28 -6.48 61.45 -23.31
CA GLY A 28 -6.06 62.68 -22.62
C GLY A 28 -4.82 62.34 -21.73
N ASN A 29 -4.10 63.38 -21.33
CA ASN A 29 -2.94 63.26 -20.45
C ASN A 29 -3.38 63.43 -18.99
N PRO A 30 -3.55 62.35 -18.20
CA PRO A 30 -3.69 62.52 -16.76
C PRO A 30 -2.39 63.08 -16.21
N LYS A 31 -2.49 64.02 -15.30
CA LYS A 31 -1.31 64.59 -14.64
C LYS A 31 -0.73 63.63 -13.58
N GLU A 32 -1.56 62.76 -13.02
CA GLU A 32 -1.18 61.81 -12.00
C GLU A 32 -2.04 60.55 -12.08
N ALA A 33 -1.41 59.36 -12.03
CA ALA A 33 -2.04 58.08 -11.77
C ALA A 33 -1.63 57.66 -10.34
N VAL A 34 -2.60 57.40 -9.48
CA VAL A 34 -2.32 56.96 -8.10
C VAL A 34 -2.94 55.59 -7.90
N TRP A 35 -2.09 54.65 -7.70
CA TRP A 35 -2.49 53.28 -7.39
C TRP A 35 -2.59 53.12 -5.86
N LYS A 36 -3.62 52.38 -5.42
CA LYS A 36 -3.77 51.93 -4.05
C LYS A 36 -4.01 50.41 -4.11
N ILE A 37 -3.19 49.66 -3.40
CA ILE A 37 -3.27 48.20 -3.30
C ILE A 37 -3.31 47.86 -1.82
N GLU A 38 -4.35 47.19 -1.41
CA GLU A 38 -4.55 46.84 0.00
C GLU A 38 -5.12 45.40 0.09
N PRO A 39 -4.78 44.65 1.13
CA PRO A 39 -5.49 43.40 1.41
C PRO A 39 -6.98 43.67 1.58
N LYS A 40 -7.81 42.82 1.04
CA LYS A 40 -9.26 42.89 1.19
C LYS A 40 -9.64 42.83 2.67
N ALA A 41 -10.69 43.53 3.05
CA ALA A 41 -11.14 43.62 4.43
C ALA A 41 -11.24 42.22 5.10
N GLY A 42 -10.61 42.05 6.24
CA GLY A 42 -10.54 40.77 6.97
C GLY A 42 -9.41 39.85 6.56
N MET A 43 -8.60 40.22 5.57
CA MET A 43 -7.41 39.48 5.15
C MET A 43 -6.13 40.19 5.61
N THR A 44 -5.07 39.40 5.78
CA THR A 44 -3.73 39.91 6.09
C THR A 44 -2.81 39.62 4.92
N GLY A 45 -1.97 40.58 4.56
CA GLY A 45 -1.01 40.44 3.47
C GLY A 45 -0.10 41.64 3.37
N THR A 46 1.09 41.46 2.80
CA THR A 46 2.04 42.55 2.55
C THR A 46 1.95 43.03 1.14
N VAL A 47 2.20 44.34 0.95
CA VAL A 47 2.26 45.02 -0.35
C VAL A 47 3.60 45.74 -0.40
N ASP A 48 4.54 45.22 -1.19
CA ASP A 48 5.90 45.76 -1.28
C ASP A 48 6.17 46.21 -2.74
N PHE A 49 6.16 47.51 -2.98
CA PHE A 49 6.49 48.05 -4.32
C PHE A 49 7.99 47.85 -4.62
N LEU A 50 8.30 47.54 -5.87
CA LEU A 50 9.68 47.52 -6.33
C LEU A 50 10.26 48.94 -6.39
N PRO A 51 11.54 49.15 -6.00
CA PRO A 51 12.22 50.42 -6.15
C PRO A 51 12.18 50.91 -7.62
N GLY A 52 11.71 52.16 -7.82
CA GLY A 52 11.52 52.73 -9.15
C GLY A 52 10.18 52.41 -9.83
N TYR A 53 9.35 51.56 -9.17
CA TYR A 53 8.02 51.15 -9.67
C TYR A 53 6.94 51.36 -8.61
N GLU A 54 7.02 52.45 -7.86
CA GLU A 54 6.11 52.80 -6.77
C GLU A 54 4.69 53.13 -7.25
N ALA A 55 3.79 53.36 -6.31
CA ALA A 55 2.36 53.59 -6.54
C ALA A 55 2.03 54.82 -7.39
N ASP A 56 2.96 55.73 -7.56
CA ASP A 56 2.83 56.94 -8.39
C ASP A 56 3.26 56.74 -9.86
N LYS A 57 3.76 55.58 -10.20
CA LYS A 57 4.15 55.25 -11.58
C LYS A 57 2.94 54.85 -12.40
N GLU A 58 3.05 55.01 -13.74
CA GLU A 58 2.00 54.61 -14.66
C GLU A 58 1.62 53.12 -14.51
N TYR A 59 2.64 52.28 -14.40
CA TYR A 59 2.46 50.85 -14.17
C TYR A 59 3.42 50.38 -13.06
N PRO A 60 2.97 50.38 -11.80
CA PRO A 60 3.80 49.89 -10.70
C PRO A 60 4.01 48.37 -10.77
N GLN A 61 5.13 47.98 -10.19
CA GLN A 61 5.42 46.55 -9.91
C GLN A 61 5.45 46.34 -8.42
N VAL A 62 4.80 45.26 -7.98
CA VAL A 62 4.58 45.03 -6.56
C VAL A 62 4.69 43.56 -6.21
N TYR A 63 5.32 43.27 -5.10
CA TYR A 63 5.26 41.95 -4.48
C TYR A 63 4.05 41.88 -3.55
N LEU A 64 3.19 40.89 -3.79
CA LEU A 64 2.00 40.60 -3.01
C LEU A 64 2.15 39.25 -2.33
N GLN A 65 1.82 39.18 -1.04
CA GLN A 65 1.91 37.94 -0.27
C GLN A 65 0.81 36.93 -0.68
N ALA A 66 1.17 35.64 -0.69
CA ALA A 66 0.26 34.52 -0.94
C ALA A 66 -0.86 34.41 0.10
N GLY A 67 -1.95 33.75 -0.28
CA GLY A 67 -3.09 33.47 0.60
C GLY A 67 -4.00 34.66 0.84
N ALA A 68 -3.90 35.73 0.05
CA ALA A 68 -4.72 36.92 0.22
C ALA A 68 -5.33 37.40 -1.09
N THR A 69 -6.49 38.06 -0.97
CA THR A 69 -7.08 38.83 -2.05
C THR A 69 -6.80 40.31 -1.79
N TYR A 70 -6.36 41.01 -2.82
CA TYR A 70 -6.03 42.42 -2.78
C TYR A 70 -7.04 43.23 -3.55
N GLU A 71 -7.49 44.34 -2.98
CA GLU A 71 -8.23 45.37 -3.69
C GLU A 71 -7.23 46.32 -4.36
N VAL A 72 -7.26 46.34 -5.67
CA VAL A 72 -6.42 47.24 -6.49
C VAL A 72 -7.28 48.37 -7.02
N SER A 73 -6.98 49.59 -6.65
CA SER A 73 -7.66 50.76 -7.16
C SER A 73 -6.68 51.69 -7.86
N LEU A 74 -7.14 52.24 -8.99
CA LEU A 74 -6.44 53.28 -9.73
C LEU A 74 -7.30 54.54 -9.74
N THR A 75 -6.77 55.62 -9.20
CA THR A 75 -7.38 56.95 -9.24
C THR A 75 -6.59 57.83 -10.18
N LEU A 76 -7.27 58.42 -11.14
CA LEU A 76 -6.69 59.34 -12.12
C LEU A 76 -6.98 60.76 -11.68
N LYS A 77 -5.93 61.55 -11.51
CA LYS A 77 -6.06 62.96 -11.14
C LYS A 77 -5.64 63.85 -12.28
N GLY A 78 -6.32 64.97 -12.38
CA GLY A 78 -5.97 66.01 -13.35
C GLY A 78 -6.20 65.66 -14.82
N ALA A 79 -7.04 64.65 -15.09
CA ALA A 79 -7.45 64.32 -16.46
C ALA A 79 -8.27 65.46 -17.05
N SER A 80 -7.79 66.05 -18.14
CA SER A 80 -8.51 67.09 -18.89
C SER A 80 -8.55 66.73 -20.34
N VAL A 81 -9.70 66.97 -21.02
CA VAL A 81 -9.84 66.92 -22.46
C VAL A 81 -10.08 68.32 -22.92
N GLY A 82 -9.20 68.83 -23.76
CA GLY A 82 -9.33 70.21 -24.30
C GLY A 82 -9.19 71.31 -23.22
N GLY A 83 -8.48 71.07 -22.13
CA GLY A 83 -8.28 72.05 -21.04
C GLY A 83 -9.41 72.18 -20.03
N VAL A 84 -10.48 71.39 -20.19
CA VAL A 84 -11.58 71.26 -19.22
C VAL A 84 -11.40 70.01 -18.40
N LEU A 85 -11.40 70.14 -17.05
CA LEU A 85 -11.47 69.00 -16.11
C LEU A 85 -12.78 68.26 -16.38
N CYS A 86 -12.65 67.12 -17.00
CA CYS A 86 -13.80 66.26 -17.26
C CYS A 86 -14.00 65.29 -16.07
N GLY A 87 -15.11 65.47 -15.37
CA GLY A 87 -15.66 64.44 -14.49
C GLY A 87 -15.43 64.62 -13.00
N ASP A 88 -16.29 64.00 -12.24
CA ASP A 88 -16.21 63.83 -10.82
C ASP A 88 -15.01 62.89 -10.48
N PRO A 89 -14.08 63.29 -9.62
CA PRO A 89 -12.92 62.46 -9.24
C PRO A 89 -13.30 61.06 -8.76
N SER A 90 -14.49 60.90 -8.19
CA SER A 90 -14.98 59.58 -7.73
C SER A 90 -15.30 58.64 -8.89
N LYS A 91 -15.56 59.14 -10.09
CA LYS A 91 -15.85 58.34 -11.28
C LYS A 91 -14.60 57.94 -12.06
N LEU A 92 -13.44 58.50 -11.68
CA LEU A 92 -12.12 58.17 -12.26
C LEU A 92 -11.34 57.16 -11.45
N THR A 93 -11.98 56.52 -10.49
CA THR A 93 -11.36 55.42 -9.74
C THR A 93 -11.87 54.10 -10.26
N ILE A 94 -10.94 53.22 -10.64
CA ILE A 94 -11.20 51.87 -11.10
C ILE A 94 -10.83 50.92 -9.96
N HIS A 95 -11.71 49.99 -9.62
CA HIS A 95 -11.48 48.96 -8.62
C HIS A 95 -11.44 47.59 -9.24
N LYS A 96 -10.49 46.78 -8.83
CA LYS A 96 -10.32 45.38 -9.24
C LYS A 96 -9.86 44.55 -8.04
N GLU A 97 -10.19 43.28 -8.04
CA GLU A 97 -9.66 42.32 -7.07
C GLU A 97 -8.60 41.45 -7.74
N LEU A 98 -7.53 41.15 -7.03
CA LEU A 98 -6.45 40.29 -7.42
C LEU A 98 -6.20 39.30 -6.33
N LYS A 99 -6.36 38.00 -6.63
CA LYS A 99 -6.12 36.93 -5.69
C LYS A 99 -4.71 36.36 -5.87
N ILE A 100 -3.96 36.21 -4.81
CA ILE A 100 -2.72 35.45 -4.79
C ILE A 100 -3.00 34.15 -4.05
N ASP A 101 -2.94 33.03 -4.75
CA ASP A 101 -3.27 31.73 -4.19
C ASP A 101 -2.28 31.32 -3.09
N ASP A 102 -2.75 30.51 -2.15
CA ASP A 102 -1.89 29.90 -1.13
C ASP A 102 -1.33 28.57 -1.66
N PRO A 103 0.00 28.46 -1.86
CA PRO A 103 0.62 27.24 -2.35
C PRO A 103 0.89 26.23 -1.22
N ALA A 104 0.54 26.52 0.03
CA ALA A 104 0.85 25.66 1.15
C ALA A 104 0.07 24.35 1.08
N ILE A 105 0.80 23.23 1.21
CA ILE A 105 0.25 21.88 1.36
C ILE A 105 0.83 21.29 2.65
N THR A 106 -0.03 21.03 3.61
CA THR A 106 0.30 20.20 4.77
C THR A 106 -0.19 18.79 4.49
N ASP A 107 0.72 17.83 4.40
CA ASP A 107 0.42 16.45 4.16
C ASP A 107 0.33 15.69 5.49
N ASN A 108 -0.77 14.97 5.67
CA ASN A 108 -0.97 14.08 6.81
C ASN A 108 -2.00 13.01 6.42
N ILE A 109 -1.51 11.85 5.97
CA ILE A 109 -2.33 10.71 5.59
C ILE A 109 -1.93 9.53 6.48
N VAL A 110 -2.92 8.95 7.14
CA VAL A 110 -2.74 7.82 8.06
C VAL A 110 -3.33 6.55 7.43
N PRO A 111 -2.50 5.58 7.04
CA PRO A 111 -2.99 4.31 6.53
C PRO A 111 -3.44 3.37 7.66
N THR A 112 -4.44 2.55 7.37
CA THR A 112 -4.89 1.44 8.22
C THR A 112 -5.01 0.18 7.35
N PRO A 113 -4.28 -0.93 7.67
CA PRO A 113 -3.42 -1.09 8.85
C PRO A 113 -2.20 -0.16 8.85
N ALA A 114 -1.68 0.12 10.02
CA ALA A 114 -0.49 0.95 10.18
C ALA A 114 0.74 0.26 9.56
N PRO A 115 1.67 1.02 8.97
CA PRO A 115 2.90 0.44 8.44
C PRO A 115 3.76 -0.16 9.55
N VAL A 116 4.44 -1.26 9.22
CA VAL A 116 5.50 -1.83 10.04
C VAL A 116 6.82 -1.56 9.30
N GLY A 117 7.66 -0.69 9.88
CA GLY A 117 8.76 -0.10 9.12
C GLY A 117 8.21 0.76 7.97
N ASP A 118 8.69 0.50 6.76
CA ASP A 118 8.29 1.23 5.56
C ASP A 118 7.12 0.58 4.79
N ASN A 119 6.61 -0.58 5.27
CA ASN A 119 5.65 -1.39 4.54
C ASN A 119 4.32 -1.52 5.29
N ILE A 120 3.22 -1.38 4.56
CA ILE A 120 1.89 -1.80 4.99
C ILE A 120 1.71 -3.24 4.52
N SER A 121 1.65 -4.20 5.45
CA SER A 121 1.53 -5.62 5.11
C SER A 121 0.08 -6.07 5.26
N ILE A 122 -0.48 -6.60 4.19
CA ILE A 122 -1.83 -7.14 4.12
C ILE A 122 -1.84 -8.48 3.38
N CYS A 123 -2.97 -9.15 3.36
CA CYS A 123 -3.19 -10.35 2.58
C CYS A 123 -3.96 -10.05 1.31
N ASP A 124 -3.85 -10.96 0.32
CA ASP A 124 -4.64 -10.91 -0.91
C ASP A 124 -6.14 -10.81 -0.58
N GLY A 125 -6.83 -9.90 -1.27
CA GLY A 125 -8.23 -9.59 -1.04
C GLY A 125 -8.51 -8.66 0.15
N GLU A 126 -7.50 -8.28 0.95
CA GLU A 126 -7.65 -7.34 2.06
C GLU A 126 -7.61 -5.87 1.61
N THR A 127 -7.86 -4.98 2.54
CA THR A 127 -8.03 -3.56 2.25
C THR A 127 -7.08 -2.68 3.04
N VAL A 128 -6.62 -1.60 2.40
CA VAL A 128 -5.97 -0.47 3.07
C VAL A 128 -6.91 0.72 3.01
N SER A 129 -7.12 1.37 4.15
CA SER A 129 -7.84 2.64 4.25
C SER A 129 -6.86 3.76 4.50
N PHE A 130 -7.04 4.89 3.84
CA PHE A 130 -6.21 6.08 4.00
C PHE A 130 -7.04 7.19 4.62
N GLU A 131 -6.81 7.49 5.90
CA GLU A 131 -7.45 8.61 6.58
C GLU A 131 -6.67 9.89 6.29
N ASN A 132 -7.35 10.88 5.71
CA ASN A 132 -6.71 12.13 5.31
C ASN A 132 -6.92 13.23 6.33
N HIS A 133 -5.83 13.81 6.79
CA HIS A 133 -5.75 15.02 7.62
C HIS A 133 -4.94 16.12 6.91
N SER A 134 -4.68 15.97 5.63
CA SER A 134 -3.97 16.96 4.83
C SER A 134 -4.82 18.21 4.62
N SER A 135 -4.15 19.34 4.45
CA SER A 135 -4.82 20.63 4.24
C SER A 135 -4.10 21.48 3.19
N GLY A 136 -4.88 22.31 2.52
CA GLY A 136 -4.44 23.26 1.51
C GLY A 136 -5.66 23.93 0.88
N GLU A 137 -5.51 25.15 0.38
CA GLU A 137 -6.61 25.86 -0.28
C GLU A 137 -6.96 25.21 -1.62
N GLY A 138 -8.17 24.66 -1.74
CA GLY A 138 -8.60 23.93 -2.95
C GLY A 138 -7.83 22.63 -3.18
N LEU A 139 -7.41 21.95 -2.10
CA LEU A 139 -6.65 20.72 -2.17
C LEU A 139 -7.41 19.62 -2.92
N GLU A 140 -6.78 19.09 -3.93
CA GLU A 140 -7.25 17.95 -4.71
C GLU A 140 -6.33 16.76 -4.53
N HIS A 141 -6.88 15.55 -4.63
CA HIS A 141 -6.20 14.28 -4.49
C HIS A 141 -6.24 13.48 -5.77
N PHE A 142 -5.16 12.77 -6.07
CA PHE A 142 -5.13 11.81 -7.16
C PHE A 142 -4.31 10.57 -6.79
N TRP A 143 -5.02 9.49 -6.47
CA TRP A 143 -4.45 8.22 -6.08
C TRP A 143 -4.09 7.34 -7.26
N THR A 144 -2.90 6.78 -7.23
CA THR A 144 -2.44 5.77 -8.17
C THR A 144 -1.86 4.58 -7.43
N VAL A 145 -2.09 3.39 -7.96
CA VAL A 145 -1.49 2.14 -7.47
C VAL A 145 -0.72 1.52 -8.61
N LYS A 146 0.52 1.12 -8.36
CA LYS A 146 1.39 0.46 -9.35
C LYS A 146 2.16 -0.67 -8.71
N PRO A 147 2.37 -1.80 -9.39
CA PRO A 147 3.27 -2.84 -8.90
C PRO A 147 4.71 -2.35 -8.95
N ILE A 148 5.50 -2.78 -7.99
CA ILE A 148 6.95 -2.57 -7.98
C ILE A 148 7.57 -3.70 -8.81
N THR A 149 7.86 -3.42 -10.08
CA THR A 149 8.23 -4.43 -11.09
C THR A 149 9.59 -5.11 -10.87
N THR A 150 10.38 -4.65 -9.91
CA THR A 150 11.62 -5.32 -9.47
C THR A 150 11.36 -6.48 -8.52
N GLU A 151 10.16 -6.59 -8.02
CA GLU A 151 9.69 -7.62 -7.10
C GLU A 151 8.71 -8.55 -7.79
N LEU A 152 8.51 -9.74 -7.23
CA LEU A 152 7.51 -10.68 -7.73
C LEU A 152 6.10 -10.16 -7.41
N TYR A 153 5.22 -10.20 -8.40
CA TYR A 153 3.82 -9.82 -8.23
C TYR A 153 2.92 -10.66 -9.14
N ASP A 154 1.65 -10.75 -8.79
CA ASP A 154 0.64 -11.41 -9.62
C ASP A 154 0.37 -10.54 -10.87
N PRO A 155 0.61 -11.03 -12.08
CA PRO A 155 0.33 -10.26 -13.30
C PRO A 155 -1.17 -9.98 -13.52
N ALA A 156 -2.06 -10.71 -12.85
CA ALA A 156 -3.51 -10.50 -12.89
C ALA A 156 -4.02 -9.55 -11.79
N TRP A 157 -3.10 -8.92 -11.04
CA TRP A 157 -3.46 -8.00 -9.96
C TRP A 157 -4.44 -6.91 -10.41
N ASN A 158 -5.28 -6.51 -9.50
CA ASN A 158 -6.12 -5.32 -9.65
C ASN A 158 -6.44 -4.72 -8.30
N VAL A 159 -6.94 -3.49 -8.32
CA VAL A 159 -7.43 -2.81 -7.11
C VAL A 159 -8.88 -2.38 -7.28
N GLU A 160 -9.62 -2.45 -6.19
CA GLU A 160 -11.00 -2.01 -6.12
C GLU A 160 -11.14 -0.92 -5.07
N TYR A 161 -11.71 0.23 -5.45
CA TYR A 161 -12.05 1.28 -4.51
C TYR A 161 -13.39 0.95 -3.84
N LEU A 162 -13.36 0.42 -2.61
CA LEU A 162 -14.56 0.05 -1.85
C LEU A 162 -15.30 1.26 -1.28
N ALA A 163 -14.56 2.32 -0.98
CA ALA A 163 -15.10 3.62 -0.59
C ALA A 163 -14.26 4.70 -1.25
N GLY A 164 -14.93 5.70 -1.79
CA GLY A 164 -14.28 6.77 -2.54
C GLY A 164 -13.93 6.38 -3.97
N SER A 165 -12.98 7.10 -4.54
CA SER A 165 -12.48 6.98 -5.91
C SER A 165 -11.01 7.38 -5.93
N PRO A 166 -10.30 7.28 -7.08
CA PRO A 166 -8.94 7.81 -7.21
C PRO A 166 -8.79 9.31 -6.87
N THR A 167 -9.88 10.07 -6.85
CA THR A 167 -9.88 11.51 -6.54
C THR A 167 -10.44 11.83 -5.15
N SER A 168 -10.72 10.83 -4.34
CA SER A 168 -11.23 11.04 -2.97
C SER A 168 -10.10 11.35 -2.00
N ALA A 169 -10.38 12.17 -1.01
CA ALA A 169 -9.40 12.56 0.01
C ALA A 169 -8.87 11.35 0.80
N GLY A 170 -9.73 10.38 1.11
CA GLY A 170 -9.36 9.20 1.88
C GLY A 170 -10.02 7.93 1.34
N PRO A 171 -9.46 7.28 0.32
CA PRO A 171 -10.05 6.08 -0.25
C PRO A 171 -9.81 4.86 0.63
N ARG A 172 -10.68 3.86 0.46
CA ARG A 172 -10.47 2.50 0.94
C ARG A 172 -10.27 1.58 -0.26
N ILE A 173 -9.09 0.99 -0.36
CA ILE A 173 -8.64 0.24 -1.51
C ILE A 173 -8.48 -1.23 -1.12
N ARG A 174 -9.14 -2.14 -1.87
CA ARG A 174 -8.91 -3.57 -1.81
C ARG A 174 -7.83 -3.94 -2.82
N PHE A 175 -6.91 -4.80 -2.42
CA PHE A 175 -5.87 -5.34 -3.28
C PHE A 175 -6.19 -6.79 -3.61
N ASN A 176 -6.35 -7.10 -4.88
CA ASN A 176 -6.54 -8.46 -5.38
C ASN A 176 -5.28 -8.84 -6.18
N GLY A 177 -4.62 -9.89 -5.73
CA GLY A 177 -3.32 -10.34 -6.24
C GLY A 177 -2.17 -9.94 -5.32
N TYR A 178 -1.15 -10.79 -5.26
CA TYR A 178 0.01 -10.63 -4.37
C TYR A 178 1.12 -9.78 -5.01
N GLY A 179 2.01 -9.26 -4.18
CA GLY A 179 3.20 -8.52 -4.59
C GLY A 179 3.41 -7.22 -3.80
N ASP A 180 4.42 -6.48 -4.21
CA ASP A 180 4.71 -5.15 -3.67
C ASP A 180 4.12 -4.06 -4.58
N PHE A 181 3.40 -3.14 -3.98
CA PHE A 181 2.73 -2.05 -4.69
C PHE A 181 3.14 -0.70 -4.11
N GLU A 182 3.39 0.24 -4.99
CA GLU A 182 3.50 1.65 -4.62
C GLU A 182 2.12 2.31 -4.75
N VAL A 183 1.60 2.81 -3.65
CA VAL A 183 0.38 3.62 -3.58
C VAL A 183 0.79 5.07 -3.43
N THR A 184 0.47 5.90 -4.41
CA THR A 184 0.86 7.31 -4.40
C THR A 184 -0.37 8.20 -4.42
N ASP A 185 -0.45 9.15 -3.50
CA ASP A 185 -1.35 10.28 -3.58
C ASP A 185 -0.61 11.51 -4.10
N SER A 186 -1.13 12.06 -5.19
CA SER A 186 -0.70 13.35 -5.73
C SER A 186 -1.63 14.43 -5.22
N LEU A 187 -1.14 15.18 -4.25
CA LEU A 187 -1.80 16.35 -3.68
C LEU A 187 -1.57 17.56 -4.58
N SER A 188 -2.60 18.28 -4.93
CA SER A 188 -2.46 19.52 -5.70
C SER A 188 -3.33 20.64 -5.16
N VAL A 189 -2.77 21.83 -5.15
CA VAL A 189 -3.45 23.10 -4.95
C VAL A 189 -3.18 23.98 -6.19
N PRO A 190 -3.88 25.09 -6.41
CA PRO A 190 -3.75 25.89 -7.63
C PRO A 190 -2.32 26.22 -8.07
N CYS A 191 -1.38 26.32 -7.13
CA CYS A 191 -0.02 26.76 -7.44
C CYS A 191 1.09 25.81 -6.98
N ASN A 192 0.74 24.64 -6.48
CA ASN A 192 1.72 23.68 -5.95
C ASN A 192 1.19 22.26 -6.03
N SER A 193 2.12 21.29 -6.02
CA SER A 193 1.78 19.88 -5.92
C SER A 193 2.80 19.16 -5.06
N LYS A 194 2.34 18.12 -4.37
CA LYS A 194 3.16 17.23 -3.55
C LYS A 194 2.76 15.79 -3.79
N ARG A 195 3.70 14.87 -3.64
CA ARG A 195 3.44 13.43 -3.72
C ARG A 195 3.78 12.77 -2.40
N ILE A 196 2.92 11.84 -1.99
CA ILE A 196 3.12 10.97 -0.84
C ILE A 196 2.99 9.55 -1.35
N SER A 197 3.96 8.72 -1.03
CA SER A 197 3.94 7.31 -1.44
C SER A 197 3.93 6.39 -0.22
N PHE A 198 3.21 5.28 -0.35
CA PHE A 198 3.15 4.19 0.61
C PHE A 198 3.52 2.90 -0.12
N ARG A 199 4.29 2.06 0.54
CA ARG A 199 4.56 0.72 0.05
C ARG A 199 3.58 -0.25 0.70
N VAL A 200 2.81 -0.98 -0.12
CA VAL A 200 1.88 -2.02 0.31
C VAL A 200 2.41 -3.37 -0.15
N HIS A 201 2.74 -4.21 0.82
CA HIS A 201 3.14 -5.59 0.61
C HIS A 201 1.92 -6.50 0.76
N VAL A 202 1.45 -7.06 -0.33
CA VAL A 202 0.31 -7.98 -0.37
C VAL A 202 0.84 -9.41 -0.37
N ARG A 203 0.63 -10.11 0.73
CA ARG A 203 1.08 -11.50 0.89
C ARG A 203 0.15 -12.46 0.17
N LYS A 204 0.75 -13.42 -0.52
CA LYS A 204 0.06 -14.60 -1.02
C LYS A 204 -0.04 -15.63 0.09
N ASP A 205 -1.14 -16.36 0.09
CA ASP A 205 -1.28 -17.51 0.95
C ASP A 205 -0.32 -18.62 0.50
N PRO A 206 0.57 -19.13 1.37
CA PRO A 206 1.51 -20.17 0.98
C PRO A 206 0.78 -21.47 0.66
N THR A 207 1.28 -22.19 -0.34
CA THR A 207 0.92 -23.60 -0.53
C THR A 207 1.81 -24.45 0.37
N ILE A 208 1.19 -25.23 1.25
CA ILE A 208 1.89 -26.08 2.22
C ILE A 208 1.55 -27.54 1.88
N PHE A 209 2.56 -28.37 1.79
CA PHE A 209 2.38 -29.80 1.58
C PHE A 209 3.56 -30.59 2.17
N LEU A 210 3.36 -31.89 2.37
CA LEU A 210 4.41 -32.81 2.75
C LEU A 210 5.01 -33.43 1.50
N ALA A 211 6.32 -33.25 1.28
CA ALA A 211 7.00 -33.87 0.17
C ALA A 211 7.16 -35.36 0.42
N ASP A 212 6.92 -36.18 -0.61
CA ASP A 212 7.13 -37.63 -0.61
C ASP A 212 6.53 -38.33 0.60
N PHE A 213 5.49 -37.75 1.25
CA PHE A 213 4.86 -38.35 2.42
C PHE A 213 4.14 -39.66 2.03
N PRO A 214 4.56 -40.80 2.61
CA PRO A 214 4.04 -42.08 2.19
C PRO A 214 2.59 -42.26 2.65
N THR A 215 1.79 -42.94 1.86
CA THR A 215 0.46 -43.40 2.28
C THR A 215 0.51 -44.65 3.17
N GLU A 216 1.63 -45.37 3.13
CA GLU A 216 1.86 -46.59 3.88
C GLU A 216 3.33 -46.71 4.29
N ILE A 217 3.60 -47.17 5.53
CA ILE A 217 4.94 -47.37 6.09
C ILE A 217 5.03 -48.67 6.87
N CYS A 218 6.22 -49.30 6.92
CA CYS A 218 6.48 -50.43 7.78
C CYS A 218 6.76 -50.00 9.23
N PRO A 219 6.34 -50.74 10.24
CA PRO A 219 6.53 -50.38 11.67
C PRO A 219 7.99 -50.23 12.10
N ARG A 220 8.92 -50.85 11.38
CA ARG A 220 10.35 -50.75 11.68
C ARG A 220 11.04 -49.57 11.04
N ASP A 221 10.37 -48.92 10.09
CA ASP A 221 10.96 -47.82 9.38
C ASP A 221 10.71 -46.52 10.17
N VAL A 222 11.66 -45.63 10.07
CA VAL A 222 11.51 -44.25 10.56
C VAL A 222 10.95 -43.40 9.46
N LEU A 223 9.83 -42.78 9.71
CA LEU A 223 9.28 -41.78 8.80
C LEU A 223 10.08 -40.48 8.92
N ASN A 224 10.79 -40.13 7.87
CA ASN A 224 11.37 -38.80 7.73
C ASN A 224 10.33 -37.91 7.07
N THR A 225 10.01 -36.81 7.71
CA THR A 225 9.06 -35.85 7.18
C THR A 225 9.82 -34.72 6.49
N GLU A 226 9.27 -34.26 5.40
CA GLU A 226 9.76 -33.07 4.71
C GLU A 226 8.57 -32.13 4.47
N LEU A 227 8.53 -31.05 5.25
CA LEU A 227 7.49 -30.06 5.15
C LEU A 227 7.91 -28.99 4.14
N CYS A 228 7.23 -28.95 3.01
CA CYS A 228 7.45 -27.97 1.97
C CYS A 228 6.46 -26.82 2.09
N ILE A 229 7.00 -25.61 2.19
CA ILE A 229 6.22 -24.38 2.11
C ILE A 229 6.61 -23.67 0.83
N PHE A 230 5.71 -23.65 -0.14
CA PHE A 230 5.87 -22.87 -1.36
C PHE A 230 5.47 -21.43 -1.08
N TYR A 231 6.47 -20.64 -0.67
CA TYR A 231 6.35 -19.22 -0.46
C TYR A 231 7.56 -18.54 -1.11
N GLU A 232 7.35 -17.51 -1.88
CA GLU A 232 8.36 -16.89 -2.74
C GLU A 232 9.61 -16.34 -1.99
N TRP A 233 9.57 -16.29 -0.63
CA TRP A 233 10.60 -15.63 0.17
C TRP A 233 11.03 -16.40 1.43
N TYR A 234 10.48 -17.58 1.71
CA TYR A 234 10.83 -18.35 2.91
C TYR A 234 11.62 -19.61 2.58
N ASN A 235 12.94 -19.57 2.83
CA ASN A 235 13.79 -20.75 2.85
C ASN A 235 13.84 -21.42 4.26
N HIS A 236 12.98 -21.04 5.16
CA HIS A 236 12.96 -21.57 6.51
C HIS A 236 11.56 -22.05 6.85
N VAL A 237 11.47 -23.34 7.23
CA VAL A 237 10.21 -23.90 7.73
C VAL A 237 10.00 -23.33 9.14
N PRO A 238 8.93 -22.58 9.37
CA PRO A 238 8.63 -22.07 10.70
C PRO A 238 8.31 -23.23 11.64
N GLU A 239 8.15 -22.92 12.92
CA GLU A 239 7.69 -23.89 13.92
C GLU A 239 6.48 -24.65 13.42
N ALA A 240 6.49 -25.97 13.58
CA ALA A 240 5.39 -26.86 13.23
C ALA A 240 5.06 -27.72 14.43
N HIS A 241 3.79 -27.97 14.66
CA HIS A 241 3.35 -28.87 15.72
C HIS A 241 2.63 -30.09 15.13
N TRP A 242 3.15 -31.27 15.41
CA TRP A 242 2.68 -32.53 14.86
C TRP A 242 1.88 -33.34 15.90
N GLU A 243 0.69 -33.75 15.51
CA GLU A 243 -0.20 -34.58 16.28
C GLU A 243 -0.55 -35.83 15.49
N PHE A 244 -0.58 -37.01 16.14
CA PHE A 244 -0.99 -38.28 15.56
C PHE A 244 -2.13 -38.89 16.35
N THR A 245 -3.08 -39.53 15.67
CA THR A 245 -4.15 -40.28 16.30
C THR A 245 -4.24 -41.67 15.64
N PRO A 246 -4.04 -42.77 16.39
CA PRO A 246 -3.73 -42.80 17.84
C PRO A 246 -2.35 -42.20 18.16
N ASP A 247 -2.19 -41.65 19.36
CA ASP A 247 -0.93 -41.12 19.87
C ASP A 247 -0.02 -42.31 20.32
N ARG A 248 0.51 -43.04 19.33
CA ARG A 248 1.37 -44.19 19.46
C ARG A 248 2.61 -44.04 18.58
N VAL A 249 3.27 -42.89 18.77
CA VAL A 249 4.46 -42.51 18.01
C VAL A 249 5.59 -42.09 18.94
N ASP A 250 6.81 -42.36 18.53
CA ASP A 250 8.02 -41.84 19.15
C ASP A 250 8.72 -40.88 18.19
N PHE A 251 9.05 -39.71 18.66
CA PHE A 251 9.92 -38.79 17.92
C PHE A 251 11.37 -39.18 18.19
N VAL A 252 12.12 -39.51 17.17
CA VAL A 252 13.47 -40.07 17.28
C VAL A 252 14.54 -39.09 16.74
N ASP A 253 15.82 -39.46 16.92
CA ASP A 253 16.99 -38.71 16.46
C ASP A 253 17.03 -37.23 16.96
N GLY A 254 16.52 -36.99 18.17
CA GLY A 254 16.53 -35.65 18.79
C GLY A 254 15.45 -34.70 18.28
N THR A 255 14.50 -35.22 17.53
CA THR A 255 13.32 -34.46 17.10
C THR A 255 12.18 -34.58 18.11
N SER A 256 11.19 -33.68 17.99
CA SER A 256 9.99 -33.62 18.81
C SER A 256 8.77 -33.33 17.98
N SER A 257 7.58 -33.33 18.60
CA SER A 257 6.34 -32.88 17.98
C SER A 257 6.40 -31.41 17.46
N ASP A 258 7.31 -30.61 18.01
CA ASP A 258 7.47 -29.20 17.61
C ASP A 258 8.62 -28.99 16.61
N SER A 259 9.23 -30.07 16.15
CA SER A 259 10.25 -30.00 15.12
C SER A 259 9.61 -29.73 13.77
N PRO A 260 10.17 -28.83 12.91
CA PRO A 260 9.67 -28.61 11.56
C PRO A 260 9.59 -29.89 10.72
N GLU A 261 10.60 -30.72 10.83
CA GLU A 261 10.75 -31.99 10.11
C GLU A 261 11.08 -33.13 11.08
N PRO A 262 10.08 -33.61 11.82
CA PRO A 262 10.33 -34.67 12.78
C PRO A 262 10.62 -36.02 12.12
N LYS A 263 11.38 -36.82 12.80
CA LYS A 263 11.58 -38.22 12.48
C LYS A 263 10.72 -39.08 13.43
N ILE A 264 9.88 -39.92 12.85
CA ILE A 264 8.80 -40.57 13.58
C ILE A 264 8.91 -42.08 13.45
N HIS A 265 8.85 -42.75 14.59
CA HIS A 265 8.74 -44.18 14.69
C HIS A 265 7.35 -44.54 15.24
N PHE A 266 6.65 -45.47 14.58
CA PHE A 266 5.31 -45.90 14.97
C PHE A 266 5.40 -47.14 15.87
N GLN A 267 4.80 -47.06 17.05
CA GLN A 267 4.84 -48.14 18.05
C GLN A 267 3.92 -49.30 17.69
N GLU A 268 2.84 -49.04 16.97
CA GLU A 268 1.82 -50.03 16.63
C GLU A 268 1.43 -49.95 15.17
N SER A 269 1.02 -51.08 14.61
CA SER A 269 0.43 -51.14 13.29
C SER A 269 -1.02 -50.61 13.30
N GLY A 270 -1.45 -50.02 12.24
CA GLY A 270 -2.81 -49.52 12.14
C GLY A 270 -2.96 -48.32 11.21
N LYS A 271 -4.12 -47.70 11.29
CA LYS A 271 -4.42 -46.47 10.59
C LYS A 271 -4.21 -45.30 11.51
N TYR A 272 -3.38 -44.36 11.08
CA TYR A 272 -3.10 -43.14 11.80
C TYR A 272 -3.67 -41.97 11.02
N THR A 273 -4.20 -40.98 11.72
CA THR A 273 -4.41 -39.65 11.18
C THR A 273 -3.33 -38.74 11.74
N TYR A 274 -2.82 -37.87 10.92
CA TYR A 274 -1.90 -36.83 11.36
C TYR A 274 -2.49 -35.45 11.18
N LYS A 275 -2.06 -34.52 12.02
CA LYS A 275 -2.36 -33.11 11.95
C LYS A 275 -1.06 -32.35 12.18
N VAL A 276 -0.75 -31.43 11.25
CA VAL A 276 0.38 -30.51 11.37
C VAL A 276 -0.19 -29.12 11.50
N THR A 277 0.10 -28.46 12.58
CA THR A 277 -0.32 -27.09 12.87
C THR A 277 0.88 -26.16 12.68
N LEU A 278 0.74 -25.14 11.86
CA LEU A 278 1.77 -24.15 11.57
C LEU A 278 1.34 -22.80 12.15
N PRO A 279 1.96 -22.36 13.25
CA PRO A 279 1.69 -21.05 13.79
C PRO A 279 2.23 -19.96 12.86
N GLU A 280 1.46 -18.92 12.64
CA GLU A 280 1.87 -17.66 11.98
C GLU A 280 2.35 -17.78 10.52
N VAL A 281 2.06 -18.87 9.82
CA VAL A 281 2.40 -19.02 8.40
C VAL A 281 1.29 -18.49 7.52
N GLY A 282 1.64 -17.57 6.63
CA GLY A 282 0.75 -17.02 5.61
C GLY A 282 -0.24 -15.99 6.13
N CYS A 283 -1.34 -15.89 5.43
CA CYS A 283 -2.44 -15.00 5.76
C CYS A 283 -3.35 -15.64 6.80
N PRO A 284 -3.81 -14.91 7.82
CA PRO A 284 -4.74 -15.44 8.79
C PRO A 284 -6.04 -15.83 8.08
N GLU A 285 -6.43 -17.10 8.23
CA GLU A 285 -7.77 -17.53 7.82
C GLU A 285 -8.80 -16.90 8.75
N LYS A 286 -9.92 -16.45 8.18
CA LYS A 286 -11.05 -15.95 8.94
C LYS A 286 -12.07 -17.07 9.09
N ASP A 287 -12.58 -17.27 10.30
CA ASP A 287 -13.71 -18.15 10.51
C ASP A 287 -14.99 -17.55 9.86
N GLU A 288 -16.06 -18.31 9.84
CA GLU A 288 -17.36 -17.89 9.29
C GLU A 288 -17.97 -16.65 9.99
N HIS A 289 -17.43 -16.26 11.14
CA HIS A 289 -17.84 -15.10 11.94
C HIS A 289 -16.83 -13.95 11.83
N GLY A 290 -15.76 -14.09 11.01
CA GLY A 290 -14.72 -13.09 10.83
C GLY A 290 -13.65 -13.07 11.91
N GLY A 291 -13.64 -14.06 12.81
CA GLY A 291 -12.56 -14.30 13.78
C GLY A 291 -11.29 -14.76 13.06
N ILE A 292 -10.14 -14.29 13.51
CA ILE A 292 -8.86 -14.62 12.90
C ILE A 292 -8.42 -16.00 13.37
N LEU A 293 -8.35 -16.96 12.45
CA LEU A 293 -7.69 -18.25 12.66
C LEU A 293 -6.19 -18.05 12.36
N THR A 294 -5.38 -18.07 13.42
CA THR A 294 -3.93 -17.78 13.30
C THR A 294 -3.10 -19.01 12.94
N ARG A 295 -3.71 -20.13 12.54
CA ARG A 295 -3.01 -21.40 12.36
C ARG A 295 -3.42 -22.07 11.06
N LYS A 296 -2.43 -22.44 10.25
CA LYS A 296 -2.65 -23.35 9.13
C LYS A 296 -2.49 -24.78 9.60
N GLU A 297 -3.39 -25.64 9.13
CA GLU A 297 -3.43 -27.04 9.49
C GLU A 297 -3.35 -27.91 8.22
N LEU A 298 -2.44 -28.90 8.25
CA LEU A 298 -2.42 -30.00 7.31
C LEU A 298 -2.91 -31.25 8.02
N THR A 299 -3.84 -31.95 7.43
CA THR A 299 -4.35 -33.21 7.95
C THR A 299 -4.30 -34.30 6.88
N GLY A 300 -4.06 -35.53 7.29
CA GLY A 300 -4.07 -36.65 6.39
C GLY A 300 -4.09 -37.98 7.10
N GLU A 301 -4.02 -39.06 6.34
CA GLU A 301 -4.03 -40.42 6.83
C GLU A 301 -2.77 -41.15 6.40
N LEU A 302 -2.26 -41.98 7.28
CA LEU A 302 -1.13 -42.86 7.06
C LEU A 302 -1.47 -44.28 7.57
N LYS A 303 -1.14 -45.28 6.79
CA LYS A 303 -1.30 -46.70 7.20
C LYS A 303 0.05 -47.24 7.59
N VAL A 304 0.15 -47.66 8.82
CA VAL A 304 1.28 -48.45 9.33
C VAL A 304 0.95 -49.93 9.14
N ARG A 305 1.73 -50.63 8.36
CA ARG A 305 1.50 -52.03 8.02
C ARG A 305 1.52 -52.89 9.27
N ILE A 306 0.77 -53.96 9.27
CA ILE A 306 0.87 -54.98 10.32
C ILE A 306 2.23 -55.64 10.17
N SER A 307 3.08 -55.55 11.22
CA SER A 307 4.30 -56.32 11.29
C SER A 307 3.97 -57.76 11.60
N GLY A 308 3.80 -58.52 10.58
CA GLY A 308 3.49 -59.93 10.71
C GLY A 308 3.44 -60.57 9.34
N LEU A 309 4.58 -60.58 8.65
CA LEU A 309 4.77 -61.65 7.71
C LEU A 309 5.03 -62.91 8.55
N ASP A 310 3.98 -63.62 8.91
CA ASP A 310 4.14 -65.04 9.29
C ASP A 310 4.50 -65.78 7.99
N VAL A 311 5.80 -65.78 7.72
CA VAL A 311 6.33 -66.62 6.63
C VAL A 311 6.40 -68.02 7.21
N THR A 312 5.32 -68.73 7.04
CA THR A 312 5.37 -70.18 7.28
C THR A 312 6.01 -70.80 6.05
N VAL A 313 7.28 -71.10 6.16
CA VAL A 313 7.97 -71.90 5.13
C VAL A 313 7.44 -73.33 5.29
N LYS A 314 6.49 -73.71 4.41
CA LYS A 314 6.09 -75.12 4.30
C LYS A 314 6.88 -75.71 3.15
N GLU A 315 7.73 -76.67 3.50
CA GLU A 315 8.31 -77.56 2.54
C GLU A 315 7.22 -78.31 1.78
N LYS A 316 7.28 -78.24 0.45
CA LYS A 316 6.32 -78.89 -0.42
C LYS A 316 6.37 -80.44 -0.31
N ASP A 317 7.50 -80.98 0.16
CA ASP A 317 7.76 -82.41 0.17
C ASP A 317 8.31 -82.97 1.52
N ASN A 318 8.20 -82.20 2.62
CA ASN A 318 8.68 -82.54 3.96
C ASN A 318 10.19 -82.95 3.98
N ARG A 319 11.04 -82.29 3.16
CA ARG A 319 12.45 -82.52 3.13
C ARG A 319 13.19 -81.36 3.79
N ASP A 320 14.01 -81.67 4.77
CA ASP A 320 14.80 -80.71 5.57
C ASP A 320 16.06 -80.22 4.84
N GLU A 321 16.34 -80.72 3.63
CA GLU A 321 17.53 -80.44 2.85
C GLU A 321 17.20 -80.22 1.40
N VAL A 322 17.75 -79.15 0.79
CA VAL A 322 17.70 -78.88 -0.65
C VAL A 322 19.09 -79.10 -1.22
N CYS A 323 19.19 -80.03 -2.20
CA CYS A 323 20.45 -80.23 -2.92
C CYS A 323 20.90 -78.97 -3.65
N GLU A 324 22.20 -78.77 -3.84
CA GLU A 324 22.78 -77.70 -4.61
C GLU A 324 22.13 -77.61 -5.99
N GLY A 325 21.55 -76.44 -6.32
CA GLY A 325 20.78 -76.19 -7.55
C GLY A 325 19.26 -76.46 -7.43
N GLY A 326 18.75 -76.89 -6.27
CA GLY A 326 17.30 -77.03 -6.03
C GLY A 326 16.64 -75.66 -5.81
N MET A 327 15.33 -75.57 -6.21
CA MET A 327 14.53 -74.35 -6.04
C MET A 327 13.61 -74.48 -4.84
N LEU A 328 13.77 -73.58 -3.90
CA LEU A 328 12.81 -73.40 -2.80
C LEU A 328 11.74 -72.37 -3.26
N ILE A 329 10.49 -72.81 -3.29
CA ILE A 329 9.36 -71.93 -3.60
C ILE A 329 8.70 -71.53 -2.27
N PHE A 330 8.80 -70.26 -1.95
CA PHE A 330 8.10 -69.67 -0.84
C PHE A 330 6.71 -69.22 -1.31
N THR A 331 5.65 -69.74 -0.72
CA THR A 331 4.29 -69.22 -0.96
C THR A 331 3.91 -68.33 0.21
N ASN A 332 3.66 -67.04 -0.09
CA ASN A 332 3.16 -66.09 0.87
C ASN A 332 1.63 -66.24 0.97
N SER A 333 1.13 -66.61 2.14
CA SER A 333 -0.28 -66.50 2.50
C SER A 333 -0.41 -65.40 3.52
N ALA A 334 -0.44 -64.10 3.05
CA ALA A 334 -0.83 -63.02 3.92
C ALA A 334 -2.35 -63.09 4.09
N SER A 335 -2.78 -63.20 5.36
CA SER A 335 -4.19 -63.05 5.77
C SER A 335 -4.41 -61.64 6.32
#